data_39fec903f9f8d7d34b5dee15cb128e6a
#
_entry.id   39fec903f9f8d7d34b5dee15cb128e6a
#
_cell.length_a   1.000
_cell.length_b   1.000
_cell.length_c   1.000
_cell.angle_alpha   90.00
_cell.angle_beta   90.00
_cell.angle_gamma   90.00
#
_symmetry.space_group_name_H-M   'P 1'
#
loop_
_entity.id
_entity.type
_entity.pdbx_description
1 polymer ?
#
loop_
_entity_poly.entity_id
_entity_poly.type
_entity_poly.pdbx_seq_one_letter_code
_entity_poly.pdbx_strand_id
1 'polypeptide(L)'
;MTKKAAIIGGGVIGGGWAARFLLNGWNVSIFDPDPEAARKVGEVLRNARAALPALSDGPMPAEGALSFASTITEAVEGADYIQESVSERLDLKHRIFAQIQQSVSGIPIGSSTSGFKPSELQQGAADPSMIFVAHPFNPVYLLPLAEIVPSAATDPAMIERVKETLRDLGMFPLHVRKEIDAHIADRFLEAVWREALWLVKDGVATTEEIDEAIRMGFGLRWGQRGLFETYRVAGGEAGMKHFMAQFGPCLTWPWTKLMDVPEFNDELVDLIAGQSDAQSGHHTIRELERIRDSNLIGFLRALKDRNWGAGRVLLEHDARRRGQVADLAGPVEFARMQVLPGWIDYNGHMTESRYLFAGSEACDAFLRWIGADLAYVTSGFSYYSAENHVRHLGEAKVGDHLTGTVQVISHDEKRIRLFIRLLRDGAEVATVEQMLLHVDMARGKACAAPQVILDRVAALATAHAGLPLPEGAGRGIGTKP
;
A
#
# COMPACT_ATOMS: atom_id res chain seq x y z
N MET A 1 -21.41 -7.74 -11.67
CA MET A 1 -21.70 -6.34 -11.31
C MET A 1 -20.48 -5.79 -10.57
N THR A 2 -20.13 -4.54 -10.79
CA THR A 2 -19.04 -3.89 -10.05
C THR A 2 -19.47 -3.68 -8.60
N LYS A 3 -18.65 -4.08 -7.64
CA LYS A 3 -18.92 -3.91 -6.20
C LYS A 3 -18.93 -2.43 -5.82
N LYS A 4 -19.73 -2.07 -4.80
CA LYS A 4 -19.84 -0.69 -4.28
C LYS A 4 -19.51 -0.63 -2.81
N ALA A 5 -18.68 0.35 -2.42
CA ALA A 5 -18.46 0.72 -1.03
C ALA A 5 -19.12 2.07 -0.72
N ALA A 6 -19.70 2.20 0.46
CA ALA A 6 -20.15 3.46 0.99
C ALA A 6 -19.22 3.95 2.10
N ILE A 7 -18.80 5.21 2.03
CA ILE A 7 -17.93 5.84 3.04
C ILE A 7 -18.73 6.96 3.72
N ILE A 8 -18.90 6.84 5.02
CA ILE A 8 -19.58 7.83 5.84
C ILE A 8 -18.55 8.61 6.65
N GLY A 9 -18.28 9.83 6.19
CA GLY A 9 -17.16 10.68 6.65
C GLY A 9 -16.02 10.73 5.61
N GLY A 10 -15.87 11.88 4.92
CA GLY A 10 -14.90 12.14 3.84
C GLY A 10 -13.61 12.83 4.31
N GLY A 11 -13.22 12.64 5.58
CA GLY A 11 -11.95 13.14 6.10
C GLY A 11 -10.73 12.38 5.57
N VAL A 12 -9.56 12.56 6.20
CA VAL A 12 -8.30 11.90 5.81
C VAL A 12 -8.43 10.38 5.80
N ILE A 13 -9.06 9.80 6.83
CA ILE A 13 -9.24 8.35 6.97
C ILE A 13 -10.27 7.84 5.95
N GLY A 14 -11.46 8.46 5.88
CA GLY A 14 -12.48 8.06 4.91
C GLY A 14 -12.04 8.25 3.47
N GLY A 15 -11.31 9.33 3.16
CA GLY A 15 -10.67 9.54 1.85
C GLY A 15 -9.63 8.46 1.53
N GLY A 16 -8.88 8.01 2.53
CA GLY A 16 -7.93 6.90 2.38
C GLY A 16 -8.61 5.55 2.12
N TRP A 17 -9.71 5.26 2.79
CA TRP A 17 -10.58 4.10 2.47
C TRP A 17 -11.16 4.19 1.06
N ALA A 18 -11.71 5.37 0.71
CA ALA A 18 -12.22 5.59 -0.64
C ALA A 18 -11.15 5.30 -1.71
N ALA A 19 -9.91 5.74 -1.48
CA ALA A 19 -8.80 5.47 -2.38
C ALA A 19 -8.49 3.97 -2.50
N ARG A 20 -8.49 3.22 -1.39
CA ARG A 20 -8.30 1.76 -1.42
C ARG A 20 -9.36 1.07 -2.25
N PHE A 21 -10.63 1.39 -2.06
CA PHE A 21 -11.72 0.80 -2.83
C PHE A 21 -11.66 1.19 -4.31
N LEU A 22 -11.57 2.48 -4.63
CA LEU A 22 -11.55 2.99 -6.01
C LEU A 22 -10.43 2.40 -6.85
N LEU A 23 -9.18 2.45 -6.33
CA LEU A 23 -8.00 1.97 -7.05
C LEU A 23 -7.95 0.44 -7.16
N ASN A 24 -8.79 -0.28 -6.42
CA ASN A 24 -9.03 -1.71 -6.59
C ASN A 24 -10.34 -2.02 -7.36
N GLY A 25 -10.89 -1.06 -8.10
CA GLY A 25 -11.97 -1.26 -9.06
C GLY A 25 -13.38 -1.25 -8.47
N TRP A 26 -13.56 -0.85 -7.21
CA TRP A 26 -14.88 -0.69 -6.61
C TRP A 26 -15.44 0.70 -6.88
N ASN A 27 -16.75 0.80 -7.10
CA ASN A 27 -17.43 2.08 -7.04
C ASN A 27 -17.50 2.57 -5.60
N VAL A 28 -17.39 3.88 -5.38
CA VAL A 28 -17.47 4.48 -4.04
C VAL A 28 -18.47 5.61 -4.02
N SER A 29 -19.33 5.60 -3.01
CA SER A 29 -20.24 6.69 -2.68
C SER A 29 -19.87 7.25 -1.31
N ILE A 30 -19.64 8.56 -1.22
CA ILE A 30 -19.24 9.23 0.01
C ILE A 30 -20.38 10.14 0.49
N PHE A 31 -20.71 10.06 1.77
CA PHE A 31 -21.50 11.08 2.45
C PHE A 31 -20.64 11.80 3.48
N ASP A 32 -20.59 13.11 3.40
CA ASP A 32 -19.99 13.99 4.40
C ASP A 32 -20.73 15.34 4.39
N PRO A 33 -21.16 15.89 5.53
CA PRO A 33 -21.83 17.19 5.59
C PRO A 33 -20.89 18.39 5.34
N ASP A 34 -19.57 18.19 5.35
CA ASP A 34 -18.60 19.25 5.07
C ASP A 34 -18.63 19.60 3.57
N PRO A 35 -18.94 20.85 3.18
CA PRO A 35 -18.91 21.27 1.78
C PRO A 35 -17.52 21.14 1.11
N GLU A 36 -16.45 21.08 1.90
CA GLU A 36 -15.07 20.89 1.41
C GLU A 36 -14.67 19.41 1.27
N ALA A 37 -15.56 18.47 1.62
CA ALA A 37 -15.25 17.04 1.59
C ALA A 37 -14.73 16.58 0.22
N ALA A 38 -15.36 17.00 -0.86
CA ALA A 38 -14.95 16.62 -2.22
C ALA A 38 -13.53 17.10 -2.55
N ARG A 39 -13.15 18.31 -2.12
CA ARG A 39 -11.80 18.83 -2.30
C ARG A 39 -10.79 18.04 -1.46
N LYS A 40 -11.09 17.79 -0.18
CA LYS A 40 -10.22 17.04 0.76
C LYS A 40 -9.99 15.60 0.27
N VAL A 41 -11.04 14.90 -0.10
CA VAL A 41 -10.96 13.55 -0.68
C VAL A 41 -10.16 13.57 -1.99
N GLY A 42 -10.37 14.58 -2.84
CA GLY A 42 -9.61 14.76 -4.08
C GLY A 42 -8.11 14.89 -3.85
N GLU A 43 -7.68 15.52 -2.76
CA GLU A 43 -6.25 15.61 -2.39
C GLU A 43 -5.69 14.24 -1.98
N VAL A 44 -6.41 13.49 -1.13
CA VAL A 44 -6.01 12.13 -0.74
C VAL A 44 -5.92 11.22 -1.97
N LEU A 45 -6.89 11.30 -2.88
CA LEU A 45 -6.90 10.50 -4.12
C LEU A 45 -5.73 10.83 -5.04
N ARG A 46 -5.32 12.11 -5.16
CA ARG A 46 -4.13 12.45 -5.94
C ARG A 46 -2.88 11.77 -5.40
N ASN A 47 -2.67 11.80 -4.07
CA ASN A 47 -1.55 11.12 -3.45
C ASN A 47 -1.63 9.59 -3.64
N ALA A 48 -2.81 9.01 -3.44
CA ALA A 48 -3.03 7.58 -3.58
C ALA A 48 -2.80 7.06 -5.01
N ARG A 49 -3.26 7.81 -6.04
CA ARG A 49 -3.05 7.46 -7.46
C ARG A 49 -1.58 7.50 -7.85
N ALA A 50 -0.78 8.35 -7.21
CA ALA A 50 0.67 8.35 -7.41
C ALA A 50 1.36 7.20 -6.68
N ALA A 51 0.92 6.88 -5.47
CA ALA A 51 1.62 6.00 -4.53
C ALA A 51 1.23 4.51 -4.66
N LEU A 52 -0.06 4.19 -4.64
CA LEU A 52 -0.53 2.79 -4.56
C LEU A 52 -0.10 1.94 -5.78
N PRO A 53 -0.19 2.43 -7.03
CA PRO A 53 0.28 1.66 -8.18
C PRO A 53 1.77 1.34 -8.15
N ALA A 54 2.59 2.16 -7.50
CA ALA A 54 4.03 1.91 -7.35
C ALA A 54 4.36 0.68 -6.47
N LEU A 55 3.40 0.15 -5.73
CA LEU A 55 3.54 -1.08 -4.93
C LEU A 55 3.17 -2.35 -5.71
N SER A 56 2.47 -2.21 -6.84
CA SER A 56 2.01 -3.32 -7.67
C SER A 56 3.05 -3.71 -8.72
N ASP A 57 3.17 -5.01 -9.00
CA ASP A 57 3.97 -5.56 -10.08
C ASP A 57 3.11 -5.94 -11.29
N GLY A 58 1.91 -5.44 -11.37
CA GLY A 58 1.02 -5.70 -12.47
C GLY A 58 0.07 -4.53 -12.73
N PRO A 59 -0.68 -4.55 -13.82
CA PRO A 59 -1.64 -3.51 -14.13
C PRO A 59 -2.67 -3.38 -12.99
N MET A 60 -2.96 -2.14 -12.61
CA MET A 60 -4.06 -1.86 -11.70
C MET A 60 -5.39 -2.11 -12.42
N PRO A 61 -6.45 -2.53 -11.72
CA PRO A 61 -7.79 -2.57 -12.30
C PRO A 61 -8.22 -1.16 -12.73
N ALA A 62 -9.20 -1.06 -13.62
CA ALA A 62 -9.83 0.22 -13.91
C ALA A 62 -10.34 0.84 -12.60
N GLU A 63 -10.06 2.12 -12.41
CA GLU A 63 -10.52 2.83 -11.22
C GLU A 63 -12.07 2.86 -11.21
N GLY A 64 -12.67 2.59 -10.06
CA GLY A 64 -14.11 2.64 -9.87
C GLY A 64 -14.66 4.07 -9.95
N ALA A 65 -15.98 4.18 -10.09
CA ALA A 65 -16.66 5.47 -10.11
C ALA A 65 -16.77 6.05 -8.69
N LEU A 66 -16.44 7.35 -8.53
CA LEU A 66 -16.63 8.10 -7.30
C LEU A 66 -17.89 8.98 -7.38
N SER A 67 -18.72 8.95 -6.37
CA SER A 67 -19.84 9.86 -6.19
C SER A 67 -19.90 10.44 -4.78
N PHE A 68 -20.51 11.62 -4.66
CA PHE A 68 -20.79 12.25 -3.37
C PHE A 68 -22.32 12.30 -3.21
N ALA A 69 -22.81 11.67 -2.16
CA ALA A 69 -24.22 11.57 -1.86
C ALA A 69 -24.68 12.76 -0.98
N SER A 70 -25.92 13.17 -1.16
CA SER A 70 -26.53 14.24 -0.38
C SER A 70 -27.07 13.74 0.97
N THR A 71 -27.28 12.43 1.10
CA THR A 71 -27.78 11.79 2.32
C THR A 71 -27.07 10.46 2.58
N ILE A 72 -27.11 9.98 3.84
CA ILE A 72 -26.59 8.65 4.20
C ILE A 72 -27.34 7.57 3.42
N THR A 73 -28.67 7.68 3.29
CA THR A 73 -29.49 6.73 2.54
C THR A 73 -29.02 6.58 1.09
N GLU A 74 -28.78 7.69 0.39
CA GLU A 74 -28.26 7.68 -0.97
C GLU A 74 -26.86 7.05 -1.04
N ALA A 75 -26.00 7.35 -0.06
CA ALA A 75 -24.65 6.79 -0.03
C ALA A 75 -24.64 5.27 0.07
N VAL A 76 -25.47 4.72 0.99
CA VAL A 76 -25.46 3.28 1.32
C VAL A 76 -26.33 2.43 0.40
N GLU A 77 -27.17 3.04 -0.43
CA GLU A 77 -28.01 2.31 -1.39
C GLU A 77 -27.16 1.46 -2.34
N GLY A 78 -27.41 0.16 -2.38
CA GLY A 78 -26.69 -0.80 -3.20
C GLY A 78 -25.22 -1.03 -2.82
N ALA A 79 -24.82 -0.67 -1.60
CA ALA A 79 -23.47 -0.93 -1.10
C ALA A 79 -23.29 -2.41 -0.73
N ASP A 80 -22.09 -2.95 -1.03
CA ASP A 80 -21.64 -4.28 -0.58
C ASP A 80 -20.84 -4.19 0.74
N TYR A 81 -20.35 -2.98 1.07
CA TYR A 81 -19.56 -2.69 2.26
C TYR A 81 -19.74 -1.23 2.68
N ILE A 82 -19.81 -0.96 3.96
CA ILE A 82 -19.95 0.38 4.53
C ILE A 82 -18.80 0.63 5.50
N GLN A 83 -18.11 1.76 5.34
CA GLN A 83 -17.08 2.21 6.28
C GLN A 83 -17.50 3.54 6.92
N GLU A 84 -17.65 3.54 8.22
CA GLU A 84 -17.88 4.74 9.02
C GLU A 84 -16.52 5.34 9.44
N SER A 85 -16.31 6.61 9.16
CA SER A 85 -15.10 7.37 9.47
C SER A 85 -15.41 8.79 9.95
N VAL A 86 -16.52 8.94 10.70
CA VAL A 86 -16.89 10.23 11.30
C VAL A 86 -16.08 10.51 12.57
N SER A 87 -16.21 11.73 13.11
CA SER A 87 -15.51 12.15 14.34
C SER A 87 -15.72 11.18 15.49
N GLU A 88 -14.71 11.04 16.36
CA GLU A 88 -14.63 10.08 17.45
C GLU A 88 -15.54 10.45 18.62
N ARG A 89 -16.85 10.37 18.36
CA ARG A 89 -17.94 10.68 19.29
C ARG A 89 -18.98 9.57 19.25
N LEU A 90 -19.14 8.85 20.35
CA LEU A 90 -20.01 7.68 20.45
C LEU A 90 -21.48 8.01 20.12
N ASP A 91 -22.00 9.15 20.64
CA ASP A 91 -23.35 9.62 20.35
C ASP A 91 -23.61 9.90 18.86
N LEU A 92 -22.60 10.42 18.16
CA LEU A 92 -22.66 10.63 16.72
C LEU A 92 -22.66 9.30 15.97
N LYS A 93 -21.76 8.40 16.33
CA LYS A 93 -21.64 7.06 15.69
C LYS A 93 -22.95 6.28 15.84
N HIS A 94 -23.58 6.27 17.01
CA HIS A 94 -24.88 5.62 17.21
C HIS A 94 -25.96 6.19 16.27
N ARG A 95 -26.06 7.52 16.14
CA ARG A 95 -27.01 8.13 15.18
C ARG A 95 -26.74 7.72 13.74
N ILE A 96 -25.47 7.68 13.34
CA ILE A 96 -25.06 7.28 11.99
C ILE A 96 -25.40 5.81 11.74
N PHE A 97 -25.08 4.89 12.65
CA PHE A 97 -25.45 3.48 12.52
C PHE A 97 -26.96 3.27 12.44
N ALA A 98 -27.74 3.99 13.24
CA ALA A 98 -29.20 3.93 13.18
C ALA A 98 -29.72 4.38 11.79
N GLN A 99 -29.19 5.47 11.22
CA GLN A 99 -29.57 5.94 9.88
C GLN A 99 -29.17 4.96 8.79
N ILE A 100 -27.97 4.37 8.87
CA ILE A 100 -27.51 3.34 7.94
C ILE A 100 -28.47 2.15 7.96
N GLN A 101 -28.78 1.62 9.15
CA GLN A 101 -29.61 0.42 9.32
C GLN A 101 -31.10 0.65 9.05
N GLN A 102 -31.59 1.91 9.07
CA GLN A 102 -32.92 2.27 8.56
C GLN A 102 -32.97 2.19 7.02
N SER A 103 -31.86 2.35 6.34
CA SER A 103 -31.79 2.41 4.89
C SER A 103 -31.44 1.07 4.24
N VAL A 104 -30.59 0.26 4.89
CA VAL A 104 -30.11 -1.03 4.37
C VAL A 104 -30.00 -2.06 5.50
N SER A 105 -30.05 -3.35 5.14
CA SER A 105 -29.92 -4.47 6.09
C SER A 105 -28.94 -5.51 5.56
N GLY A 106 -28.27 -6.23 6.48
CA GLY A 106 -27.37 -7.34 6.14
C GLY A 106 -26.06 -6.93 5.46
N ILE A 107 -25.74 -5.63 5.44
CA ILE A 107 -24.48 -5.10 4.89
C ILE A 107 -23.45 -4.90 6.02
N PRO A 108 -22.20 -5.35 5.86
CA PRO A 108 -21.14 -5.12 6.84
C PRO A 108 -20.89 -3.62 7.06
N ILE A 109 -20.81 -3.19 8.31
CA ILE A 109 -20.56 -1.81 8.72
C ILE A 109 -19.30 -1.78 9.58
N GLY A 110 -18.16 -1.45 8.98
CA GLY A 110 -16.90 -1.23 9.68
C GLY A 110 -16.80 0.18 10.23
N SER A 111 -16.33 0.34 11.46
CA SER A 111 -15.98 1.64 12.05
C SER A 111 -14.48 1.86 12.07
N SER A 112 -14.04 3.05 11.70
CA SER A 112 -12.64 3.47 11.79
C SER A 112 -12.26 3.99 13.19
N THR A 113 -13.06 3.74 14.20
CA THR A 113 -12.76 4.19 15.57
C THR A 113 -11.42 3.68 16.04
N SER A 114 -10.64 4.52 16.70
CA SER A 114 -9.36 4.17 17.31
C SER A 114 -9.53 3.67 18.76
N GLY A 115 -10.60 4.07 19.45
CA GLY A 115 -10.75 3.82 20.89
C GLY A 115 -11.92 2.95 21.28
N PHE A 116 -13.10 3.13 20.68
CA PHE A 116 -14.32 2.47 21.14
C PHE A 116 -14.36 0.97 20.81
N LYS A 117 -14.88 0.21 21.75
CA LYS A 117 -15.15 -1.22 21.54
C LYS A 117 -16.36 -1.42 20.63
N PRO A 118 -16.40 -2.48 19.80
CA PRO A 118 -17.56 -2.76 18.98
C PRO A 118 -18.85 -2.95 19.80
N SER A 119 -18.78 -3.52 21.01
CA SER A 119 -19.93 -3.62 21.91
C SER A 119 -20.51 -2.26 22.33
N GLU A 120 -19.68 -1.23 22.44
CA GLU A 120 -20.14 0.14 22.71
C GLU A 120 -20.80 0.75 21.46
N LEU A 121 -20.22 0.53 20.29
CA LEU A 121 -20.77 1.01 19.00
C LEU A 121 -22.13 0.37 18.67
N GLN A 122 -22.34 -0.88 19.09
CA GLN A 122 -23.55 -1.66 18.84
C GLN A 122 -24.74 -1.30 19.74
N GLN A 123 -24.53 -0.49 20.79
CA GLN A 123 -25.62 -0.11 21.70
C GLN A 123 -26.75 0.60 20.96
N GLY A 124 -27.96 0.06 21.07
CA GLY A 124 -29.15 0.61 20.41
C GLY A 124 -29.23 0.36 18.90
N ALA A 125 -28.32 -0.38 18.31
CA ALA A 125 -28.36 -0.76 16.90
C ALA A 125 -29.52 -1.74 16.63
N ALA A 126 -30.17 -1.58 15.46
CA ALA A 126 -31.25 -2.49 15.02
C ALA A 126 -30.70 -3.89 14.71
N ASP A 127 -29.51 -3.97 14.11
CA ASP A 127 -28.79 -5.21 13.85
C ASP A 127 -27.31 -5.06 14.27
N PRO A 128 -26.99 -5.37 15.54
CA PRO A 128 -25.64 -5.28 16.04
C PRO A 128 -24.68 -6.30 15.38
N SER A 129 -25.20 -7.37 14.76
CA SER A 129 -24.37 -8.43 14.17
C SER A 129 -23.57 -7.95 12.96
N MET A 130 -23.99 -6.87 12.30
CA MET A 130 -23.34 -6.28 11.12
C MET A 130 -22.32 -5.19 11.46
N ILE A 131 -22.25 -4.74 12.72
CA ILE A 131 -21.33 -3.66 13.14
C ILE A 131 -20.08 -4.27 13.78
N PHE A 132 -18.91 -3.81 13.35
CA PHE A 132 -17.59 -4.20 13.88
C PHE A 132 -16.62 -3.04 13.75
N VAL A 133 -15.46 -3.16 14.35
CA VAL A 133 -14.36 -2.20 14.12
C VAL A 133 -13.49 -2.70 12.97
N ALA A 134 -13.22 -1.79 12.01
CA ALA A 134 -12.22 -1.96 10.95
C ALA A 134 -11.27 -0.76 11.04
N HIS A 135 -10.32 -0.84 11.99
CA HIS A 135 -9.41 0.24 12.33
C HIS A 135 -8.19 0.24 11.39
N PRO A 136 -8.03 1.27 10.54
CA PRO A 136 -6.92 1.39 9.60
C PRO A 136 -5.79 2.23 10.20
N PHE A 137 -4.63 2.25 9.52
CA PHE A 137 -3.55 3.18 9.82
C PHE A 137 -3.33 4.17 8.68
N ASN A 138 -3.10 5.44 9.03
CA ASN A 138 -2.82 6.51 8.06
C ASN A 138 -1.36 6.45 7.56
N PRO A 139 -1.09 6.48 6.24
CA PRO A 139 -2.04 6.60 5.13
C PRO A 139 -2.70 5.26 4.75
N VAL A 140 -4.03 5.22 4.81
CA VAL A 140 -4.83 4.00 4.58
C VAL A 140 -4.56 3.37 3.21
N TYR A 141 -4.27 4.20 2.20
CA TYR A 141 -3.96 3.72 0.85
C TYR A 141 -2.58 3.08 0.71
N LEU A 142 -1.68 3.17 1.70
CA LEU A 142 -0.35 2.53 1.67
C LEU A 142 -0.17 1.49 2.76
N LEU A 143 -0.52 1.82 4.01
CA LEU A 143 -0.35 0.89 5.12
C LEU A 143 -1.38 -0.24 5.03
N PRO A 144 -0.94 -1.50 5.05
CA PRO A 144 -1.86 -2.61 4.81
C PRO A 144 -2.70 -2.99 6.03
N LEU A 145 -2.32 -2.59 7.25
CA LEU A 145 -2.99 -3.04 8.47
C LEU A 145 -4.43 -2.51 8.55
N ALA A 146 -5.37 -3.42 8.81
CA ALA A 146 -6.70 -3.12 9.32
C ALA A 146 -6.99 -4.05 10.50
N GLU A 147 -7.16 -3.50 11.71
CA GLU A 147 -7.56 -4.28 12.88
C GLU A 147 -9.06 -4.55 12.81
N ILE A 148 -9.42 -5.83 12.73
CA ILE A 148 -10.81 -6.29 12.68
C ILE A 148 -11.19 -6.76 14.07
N VAL A 149 -12.03 -5.97 14.74
CA VAL A 149 -12.45 -6.26 16.11
C VAL A 149 -13.96 -6.55 16.12
N PRO A 150 -14.36 -7.80 16.27
CA PRO A 150 -15.75 -8.18 16.54
C PRO A 150 -16.08 -8.08 18.03
N SER A 151 -17.37 -7.99 18.35
CA SER A 151 -17.92 -8.27 19.68
C SER A 151 -18.52 -9.69 19.73
N ALA A 152 -19.07 -10.04 20.87
CA ALA A 152 -19.84 -11.28 21.02
C ALA A 152 -21.17 -11.28 20.20
N ALA A 153 -21.68 -10.10 19.83
CA ALA A 153 -22.89 -9.96 19.02
C ALA A 153 -22.61 -9.95 17.50
N THR A 154 -21.35 -9.82 17.09
CA THR A 154 -20.99 -9.73 15.66
C THR A 154 -21.08 -11.11 14.99
N ASP A 155 -21.64 -11.17 13.76
CA ASP A 155 -21.70 -12.41 12.98
C ASP A 155 -20.30 -12.88 12.54
N PRO A 156 -19.82 -14.04 13.00
CA PRO A 156 -18.51 -14.55 12.62
C PRO A 156 -18.37 -14.83 11.11
N ALA A 157 -19.45 -15.26 10.44
CA ALA A 157 -19.41 -15.54 9.01
C ALA A 157 -19.28 -14.24 8.19
N MET A 158 -19.91 -13.16 8.66
CA MET A 158 -19.71 -11.83 8.08
C MET A 158 -18.26 -11.37 8.23
N ILE A 159 -17.63 -11.58 9.39
CA ILE A 159 -16.23 -11.20 9.62
C ILE A 159 -15.30 -11.92 8.64
N GLU A 160 -15.51 -13.21 8.36
CA GLU A 160 -14.67 -13.92 7.39
C GLU A 160 -14.83 -13.34 5.97
N ARG A 161 -16.04 -12.98 5.55
CA ARG A 161 -16.27 -12.29 4.25
C ARG A 161 -15.59 -10.93 4.19
N VAL A 162 -15.63 -10.16 5.28
CA VAL A 162 -14.94 -8.87 5.40
C VAL A 162 -13.43 -9.04 5.27
N LYS A 163 -12.85 -10.03 5.96
CA LYS A 163 -11.42 -10.32 5.86
C LYS A 163 -10.99 -10.65 4.43
N GLU A 164 -11.77 -11.44 3.69
CA GLU A 164 -11.50 -11.70 2.28
C GLU A 164 -11.60 -10.43 1.43
N THR A 165 -12.64 -9.61 1.65
CA THR A 165 -12.77 -8.32 0.97
C THR A 165 -11.53 -7.43 1.18
N LEU A 166 -11.06 -7.32 2.41
CA LEU A 166 -9.88 -6.50 2.71
C LEU A 166 -8.58 -7.07 2.10
N ARG A 167 -8.43 -8.41 2.04
CA ARG A 167 -7.31 -9.03 1.33
C ARG A 167 -7.35 -8.73 -0.17
N ASP A 168 -8.53 -8.73 -0.77
CA ASP A 168 -8.71 -8.36 -2.19
C ASP A 168 -8.35 -6.89 -2.46
N LEU A 169 -8.46 -6.03 -1.44
CA LEU A 169 -8.01 -4.64 -1.49
C LEU A 169 -6.51 -4.46 -1.15
N GLY A 170 -5.75 -5.55 -0.97
CA GLY A 170 -4.34 -5.49 -0.60
C GLY A 170 -4.10 -5.06 0.85
N MET A 171 -5.03 -5.35 1.74
CA MET A 171 -4.90 -5.07 3.17
C MET A 171 -4.64 -6.36 3.98
N PHE A 172 -4.11 -6.19 5.18
CA PHE A 172 -3.89 -7.25 6.16
C PHE A 172 -4.94 -7.14 7.27
N PRO A 173 -6.03 -7.93 7.23
CA PRO A 173 -7.06 -7.91 8.26
C PRO A 173 -6.59 -8.67 9.50
N LEU A 174 -6.08 -7.96 10.49
CA LEU A 174 -5.67 -8.52 11.77
C LEU A 174 -6.90 -8.75 12.65
N HIS A 175 -7.27 -10.01 12.86
CA HIS A 175 -8.38 -10.37 13.73
C HIS A 175 -8.00 -10.21 15.21
N VAL A 176 -8.57 -9.21 15.87
CA VAL A 176 -8.44 -9.01 17.32
C VAL A 176 -9.44 -9.90 18.03
N ARG A 177 -8.96 -10.93 18.71
CA ARG A 177 -9.79 -12.03 19.27
C ARG A 177 -10.73 -11.61 20.40
N LYS A 178 -10.42 -10.52 21.06
CA LYS A 178 -11.20 -9.98 22.18
C LYS A 178 -11.19 -8.46 22.09
N GLU A 179 -12.37 -7.85 22.16
CA GLU A 179 -12.48 -6.40 22.19
C GLU A 179 -11.80 -5.82 23.44
N ILE A 180 -11.03 -4.79 23.22
CA ILE A 180 -10.35 -4.00 24.24
C ILE A 180 -10.34 -2.53 23.80
N ASP A 181 -10.23 -1.60 24.74
CA ASP A 181 -10.06 -0.18 24.44
C ASP A 181 -8.78 0.04 23.63
N ALA A 182 -8.84 0.89 22.60
CA ALA A 182 -7.71 1.25 21.72
C ALA A 182 -7.05 0.06 20.99
N HIS A 183 -7.72 -1.08 20.91
CA HIS A 183 -7.32 -2.27 20.16
C HIS A 183 -5.86 -2.72 20.46
N ILE A 184 -5.11 -3.28 19.49
CA ILE A 184 -3.73 -3.73 19.75
C ILE A 184 -2.73 -2.62 19.40
N ALA A 185 -2.80 -2.08 18.20
CA ALA A 185 -1.73 -1.23 17.69
C ALA A 185 -1.74 0.16 18.33
N ASP A 186 -2.93 0.76 18.55
CA ASP A 186 -3.02 2.05 19.23
C ASP A 186 -2.59 1.96 20.70
N ARG A 187 -2.76 0.83 21.38
CA ARG A 187 -2.21 0.68 22.73
C ARG A 187 -0.69 0.79 22.76
N PHE A 188 -0.01 0.29 21.72
CA PHE A 188 1.45 0.47 21.62
C PHE A 188 1.81 1.92 21.28
N LEU A 189 1.05 2.57 20.38
CA LEU A 189 1.26 3.98 20.05
C LEU A 189 1.06 4.87 21.28
N GLU A 190 -0.01 4.66 22.04
CA GLU A 190 -0.31 5.38 23.27
C GLU A 190 0.79 5.21 24.33
N ALA A 191 1.31 4.00 24.50
CA ALA A 191 2.39 3.73 25.44
C ALA A 191 3.67 4.52 25.07
N VAL A 192 4.06 4.49 23.79
CA VAL A 192 5.24 5.21 23.30
C VAL A 192 5.03 6.72 23.39
N TRP A 193 3.83 7.21 23.03
CA TRP A 193 3.54 8.66 23.09
C TRP A 193 3.56 9.20 24.51
N ARG A 194 2.93 8.50 25.47
CA ARG A 194 2.96 8.90 26.91
C ARG A 194 4.37 9.00 27.43
N GLU A 195 5.23 8.03 27.13
CA GLU A 195 6.64 8.07 27.52
C GLU A 195 7.37 9.25 26.88
N ALA A 196 7.14 9.52 25.58
CA ALA A 196 7.73 10.63 24.85
C ALA A 196 7.36 12.00 25.48
N LEU A 197 6.10 12.19 25.87
CA LEU A 197 5.64 13.42 26.53
C LEU A 197 6.37 13.66 27.87
N TRP A 198 6.61 12.60 28.64
CA TRP A 198 7.39 12.71 29.89
C TRP A 198 8.85 13.06 29.63
N LEU A 199 9.48 12.46 28.62
CA LEU A 199 10.89 12.76 28.27
C LEU A 199 11.06 14.24 27.88
N VAL A 200 10.12 14.82 27.13
CA VAL A 200 10.15 16.24 26.77
C VAL A 200 9.87 17.11 27.98
N LYS A 201 8.81 16.79 28.75
CA LYS A 201 8.44 17.59 29.96
C LYS A 201 9.55 17.64 30.99
N ASP A 202 10.23 16.52 31.22
CA ASP A 202 11.33 16.43 32.20
C ASP A 202 12.66 16.97 31.64
N GLY A 203 12.68 17.49 30.40
CA GLY A 203 13.88 18.04 29.75
C GLY A 203 14.95 17.00 29.44
N VAL A 204 14.58 15.72 29.31
CA VAL A 204 15.51 14.63 29.01
C VAL A 204 15.86 14.63 27.51
N ALA A 205 14.87 14.90 26.65
CA ALA A 205 15.06 14.92 25.20
C ALA A 205 14.07 15.89 24.53
N THR A 206 14.43 16.38 23.36
CA THR A 206 13.56 17.13 22.44
C THR A 206 12.73 16.18 21.60
N THR A 207 11.71 16.69 20.92
CA THR A 207 10.90 15.91 19.94
C THR A 207 11.78 15.31 18.86
N GLU A 208 12.77 16.06 18.33
CA GLU A 208 13.69 15.61 17.31
C GLU A 208 14.56 14.43 17.78
N GLU A 209 15.15 14.54 18.98
CA GLU A 209 16.00 13.47 19.55
C GLU A 209 15.19 12.19 19.81
N ILE A 210 13.92 12.29 20.22
CA ILE A 210 13.02 11.15 20.39
C ILE A 210 12.73 10.49 19.01
N ASP A 211 12.38 11.29 18.02
CA ASP A 211 12.13 10.81 16.66
C ASP A 211 13.36 10.13 16.07
N GLU A 212 14.56 10.68 16.30
CA GLU A 212 15.81 10.07 15.83
C GLU A 212 16.11 8.74 16.54
N ALA A 213 15.89 8.66 17.85
CA ALA A 213 16.04 7.41 18.58
C ALA A 213 15.14 6.30 18.01
N ILE A 214 13.91 6.65 17.62
CA ILE A 214 12.99 5.71 16.95
C ILE A 214 13.44 5.40 15.53
N ARG A 215 13.70 6.41 14.71
CA ARG A 215 14.04 6.26 13.28
C ARG A 215 15.33 5.49 13.05
N MET A 216 16.38 5.79 13.83
CA MET A 216 17.72 5.20 13.68
C MET A 216 17.89 3.92 14.52
N GLY A 217 16.98 3.66 15.44
CA GLY A 217 17.07 2.55 16.40
C GLY A 217 16.03 1.46 16.18
N PHE A 218 15.14 1.33 17.15
CA PHE A 218 14.22 0.20 17.23
C PHE A 218 13.11 0.23 16.17
N GLY A 219 12.74 1.38 15.61
CA GLY A 219 11.76 1.50 14.52
C GLY A 219 12.17 0.72 13.28
N LEU A 220 13.46 0.73 12.90
CA LEU A 220 13.96 -0.09 11.79
C LEU A 220 13.83 -1.59 12.05
N ARG A 221 13.94 -2.03 13.29
CA ARG A 221 13.74 -3.44 13.65
C ARG A 221 12.26 -3.82 13.64
N TRP A 222 11.41 -2.97 14.22
CA TRP A 222 9.99 -3.22 14.33
C TRP A 222 9.28 -3.23 12.99
N GLY A 223 9.68 -2.38 12.06
CA GLY A 223 9.12 -2.35 10.70
C GLY A 223 9.28 -3.65 9.93
N GLN A 224 10.29 -4.46 10.26
CA GLN A 224 10.54 -5.76 9.59
C GLN A 224 10.13 -6.98 10.42
N ARG A 225 10.21 -6.93 11.76
CA ARG A 225 10.02 -8.11 12.63
C ARG A 225 8.93 -7.93 13.70
N GLY A 226 8.53 -6.71 14.00
CA GLY A 226 7.71 -6.42 15.17
C GLY A 226 8.50 -6.58 16.47
N LEU A 227 7.77 -6.65 17.61
CA LEU A 227 8.36 -6.64 18.94
C LEU A 227 8.92 -8.02 19.34
N PHE A 228 8.08 -9.05 19.37
CA PHE A 228 8.45 -10.37 19.91
C PHE A 228 9.48 -11.08 19.06
N GLU A 229 9.41 -10.99 17.74
CA GLU A 229 10.42 -11.59 16.86
C GLU A 229 11.78 -10.90 17.02
N THR A 230 11.79 -9.57 17.24
CA THR A 230 13.02 -8.84 17.58
C THR A 230 13.66 -9.36 18.86
N TYR A 231 12.86 -9.61 19.89
CA TYR A 231 13.38 -10.14 21.17
C TYR A 231 13.77 -11.60 21.09
N ARG A 232 13.07 -12.41 20.28
CA ARG A 232 13.47 -13.79 20.00
C ARG A 232 14.89 -13.84 19.40
N VAL A 233 15.19 -12.97 18.44
CA VAL A 233 16.52 -12.88 17.83
C VAL A 233 17.56 -12.38 18.83
N ALA A 234 17.20 -11.41 19.69
CA ALA A 234 18.09 -10.90 20.74
C ALA A 234 18.46 -11.97 21.80
N GLY A 235 17.61 -12.99 21.98
CA GLY A 235 17.91 -14.14 22.86
C GLY A 235 18.92 -15.14 22.28
N GLY A 236 19.42 -14.89 21.06
CA GLY A 236 20.38 -15.77 20.39
C GLY A 236 19.81 -17.16 20.11
N GLU A 237 20.65 -18.19 20.04
CA GLU A 237 20.23 -19.57 19.76
C GLU A 237 19.22 -20.13 20.78
N ALA A 238 19.27 -19.67 22.04
CA ALA A 238 18.33 -20.06 23.08
C ALA A 238 16.96 -19.36 22.98
N GLY A 239 16.82 -18.37 22.09
CA GLY A 239 15.56 -17.73 21.67
C GLY A 239 14.84 -16.95 22.78
N MET A 240 13.51 -16.86 22.66
CA MET A 240 12.66 -16.02 23.53
C MET A 240 12.76 -16.39 25.00
N LYS A 241 12.83 -17.69 25.35
CA LYS A 241 12.90 -18.14 26.74
C LYS A 241 14.15 -17.59 27.44
N HIS A 242 15.28 -17.58 26.76
CA HIS A 242 16.52 -17.02 27.29
C HIS A 242 16.41 -15.51 27.44
N PHE A 243 15.91 -14.80 26.41
CA PHE A 243 15.68 -13.37 26.50
C PHE A 243 14.80 -12.98 27.68
N MET A 244 13.67 -13.68 27.89
CA MET A 244 12.77 -13.41 29.02
C MET A 244 13.42 -13.70 30.36
N ALA A 245 14.24 -14.76 30.48
CA ALA A 245 14.95 -15.07 31.71
C ALA A 245 15.99 -13.97 32.05
N GLN A 246 16.67 -13.44 31.05
CA GLN A 246 17.71 -12.43 31.21
C GLN A 246 17.14 -11.03 31.47
N PHE A 247 16.13 -10.61 30.72
CA PHE A 247 15.60 -9.23 30.74
C PHE A 247 14.25 -9.10 31.44
N GLY A 248 13.52 -10.18 31.66
CA GLY A 248 12.24 -10.14 32.39
C GLY A 248 12.31 -9.47 33.76
N PRO A 249 13.34 -9.73 34.58
CA PRO A 249 13.50 -9.03 35.87
C PRO A 249 13.55 -7.51 35.76
N CYS A 250 14.07 -6.96 34.65
CA CYS A 250 14.16 -5.52 34.44
C CYS A 250 12.79 -4.83 34.26
N LEU A 251 11.74 -5.58 33.92
CA LEU A 251 10.39 -5.03 33.75
C LEU A 251 9.79 -4.50 35.08
N THR A 252 10.34 -4.88 36.23
CA THR A 252 9.94 -4.34 37.53
C THR A 252 10.70 -3.06 37.90
N TRP A 253 11.67 -2.63 37.09
CA TRP A 253 12.44 -1.44 37.34
C TRP A 253 11.71 -0.18 36.85
N PRO A 254 11.92 0.97 37.52
CA PRO A 254 11.20 2.21 37.20
C PRO A 254 11.80 2.92 35.97
N TRP A 255 11.89 2.21 34.83
CA TRP A 255 12.46 2.76 33.60
C TRP A 255 11.47 3.54 32.76
N THR A 256 10.16 3.43 33.06
CA THR A 256 9.12 4.07 32.28
C THR A 256 8.00 4.64 33.17
N LYS A 257 7.26 5.63 32.67
CA LYS A 257 6.09 6.24 33.30
C LYS A 257 4.79 5.90 32.59
N LEU A 258 4.66 4.70 32.00
CA LEU A 258 3.58 4.33 31.07
C LEU A 258 2.15 4.58 31.57
N MET A 259 1.90 4.55 32.88
CA MET A 259 0.58 4.78 33.46
C MET A 259 0.29 6.24 33.77
N ASP A 260 1.31 7.11 33.76
CA ASP A 260 1.18 8.54 34.04
C ASP A 260 1.15 9.32 32.72
N VAL A 261 0.41 10.43 32.71
CA VAL A 261 0.37 11.38 31.60
C VAL A 261 0.72 12.75 32.14
N PRO A 262 1.61 13.53 31.49
CA PRO A 262 1.87 14.91 31.87
C PRO A 262 0.58 15.73 31.81
N GLU A 263 0.43 16.73 32.68
CA GLU A 263 -0.68 17.66 32.57
C GLU A 263 -0.63 18.40 31.21
N PHE A 264 -1.71 18.35 30.47
CA PHE A 264 -1.86 19.00 29.17
C PHE A 264 -2.25 20.48 29.43
N ASN A 265 -1.25 21.32 29.69
CA ASN A 265 -1.40 22.76 29.82
C ASN A 265 -0.77 23.51 28.64
N ASP A 266 -1.06 24.80 28.53
CA ASP A 266 -0.58 25.64 27.42
C ASP A 266 0.97 25.65 27.33
N GLU A 267 1.67 25.60 28.47
CA GLU A 267 3.14 25.59 28.51
C GLU A 267 3.70 24.32 27.79
N LEU A 268 3.15 23.15 28.07
CA LEU A 268 3.57 21.90 27.44
C LEU A 268 3.21 21.88 25.95
N VAL A 269 2.01 22.36 25.60
CA VAL A 269 1.55 22.44 24.21
C VAL A 269 2.45 23.36 23.41
N ASP A 270 2.76 24.55 23.90
CA ASP A 270 3.63 25.54 23.25
C ASP A 270 5.07 25.01 23.10
N LEU A 271 5.57 24.31 24.12
CA LEU A 271 6.90 23.69 24.09
C LEU A 271 6.98 22.64 22.96
N ILE A 272 6.03 21.70 22.90
CA ILE A 272 6.00 20.63 21.90
C ILE A 272 5.82 21.21 20.49
N ALA A 273 4.87 22.15 20.33
CA ALA A 273 4.62 22.79 19.03
C ALA A 273 5.85 23.55 18.53
N GLY A 274 6.50 24.34 19.40
CA GLY A 274 7.70 25.10 19.06
C GLY A 274 8.88 24.19 18.64
N GLN A 275 9.07 23.06 19.31
CA GLN A 275 10.08 22.07 18.93
C GLN A 275 9.75 21.40 17.60
N SER A 276 8.48 21.02 17.38
CA SER A 276 8.02 20.42 16.12
C SER A 276 8.19 21.37 14.94
N ASP A 277 7.89 22.67 15.13
CA ASP A 277 8.10 23.68 14.09
C ASP A 277 9.59 23.88 13.79
N ALA A 278 10.45 23.89 14.80
CA ALA A 278 11.90 23.96 14.60
C ALA A 278 12.43 22.74 13.84
N GLN A 279 11.90 21.55 14.10
CA GLN A 279 12.27 20.28 13.46
C GLN A 279 11.83 20.22 11.99
N SER A 280 10.58 20.53 11.69
CA SER A 280 9.95 20.23 10.39
C SER A 280 9.18 21.40 9.76
N GLY A 281 9.07 22.55 10.43
CA GLY A 281 8.26 23.69 9.99
C GLY A 281 8.73 24.36 8.70
N HIS A 282 9.93 24.04 8.20
CA HIS A 282 10.42 24.46 6.89
C HIS A 282 9.77 23.70 5.73
N HIS A 283 9.05 22.62 6.00
CA HIS A 283 8.22 21.90 5.03
C HIS A 283 6.74 22.20 5.25
N THR A 284 5.98 22.28 4.17
CA THR A 284 4.52 22.22 4.27
C THR A 284 4.06 20.80 4.61
N ILE A 285 2.89 20.64 5.21
CA ILE A 285 2.30 19.32 5.49
C ILE A 285 2.20 18.48 4.21
N ARG A 286 1.89 19.09 3.06
CA ARG A 286 1.81 18.39 1.77
C ARG A 286 3.16 17.89 1.27
N GLU A 287 4.24 18.57 1.57
CA GLU A 287 5.61 18.09 1.29
C GLU A 287 5.95 16.91 2.19
N LEU A 288 5.66 17.01 3.49
CA LEU A 288 5.87 15.92 4.43
C LEU A 288 5.07 14.66 4.07
N GLU A 289 3.82 14.79 3.62
CA GLU A 289 3.02 13.67 3.12
C GLU A 289 3.68 12.99 1.91
N ARG A 290 4.17 13.76 0.93
CA ARG A 290 4.86 13.20 -0.25
C ARG A 290 6.16 12.49 0.12
N ILE A 291 6.96 13.06 1.03
CA ILE A 291 8.19 12.44 1.55
C ILE A 291 7.84 11.12 2.24
N ARG A 292 6.84 11.12 3.12
CA ARG A 292 6.35 9.92 3.81
C ARG A 292 5.96 8.83 2.82
N ASP A 293 5.12 9.15 1.84
CA ASP A 293 4.60 8.19 0.88
C ASP A 293 5.73 7.59 0.04
N SER A 294 6.67 8.41 -0.43
CA SER A 294 7.85 7.96 -1.17
C SER A 294 8.72 7.01 -0.33
N ASN A 295 8.97 7.33 0.94
CA ASN A 295 9.75 6.49 1.85
C ASN A 295 9.02 5.17 2.15
N LEU A 296 7.70 5.21 2.38
CA LEU A 296 6.89 4.00 2.61
C LEU A 296 6.88 3.08 1.38
N ILE A 297 6.76 3.62 0.17
CA ILE A 297 6.86 2.84 -1.07
C ILE A 297 8.21 2.12 -1.13
N GLY A 298 9.31 2.84 -0.92
CA GLY A 298 10.65 2.25 -0.92
C GLY A 298 10.81 1.14 0.12
N PHE A 299 10.34 1.37 1.33
CA PHE A 299 10.40 0.39 2.42
C PHE A 299 9.53 -0.85 2.14
N LEU A 300 8.29 -0.65 1.71
CA LEU A 300 7.36 -1.73 1.38
C LEU A 300 7.85 -2.57 0.20
N ARG A 301 8.41 -1.94 -0.85
CA ARG A 301 9.04 -2.68 -1.97
C ARG A 301 10.23 -3.49 -1.51
N ALA A 302 11.12 -2.93 -0.69
CA ALA A 302 12.25 -3.68 -0.14
C ALA A 302 11.83 -4.91 0.68
N LEU A 303 10.70 -4.83 1.40
CA LEU A 303 10.10 -5.98 2.10
C LEU A 303 9.43 -6.96 1.13
N LYS A 304 8.80 -6.45 0.06
CA LYS A 304 8.17 -7.25 -1.00
C LYS A 304 9.22 -8.13 -1.70
N ASP A 305 10.36 -7.56 -2.09
CA ASP A 305 11.46 -8.29 -2.74
C ASP A 305 12.03 -9.42 -1.87
N ARG A 306 11.85 -9.32 -0.55
CA ARG A 306 12.31 -10.34 0.42
C ARG A 306 11.20 -11.28 0.89
N ASN A 307 10.00 -11.14 0.37
CA ASN A 307 8.82 -11.89 0.81
C ASN A 307 8.65 -11.88 2.35
N TRP A 308 8.77 -10.70 2.96
CA TRP A 308 8.80 -10.56 4.42
C TRP A 308 7.83 -9.48 4.93
N GLY A 309 7.27 -9.68 6.14
CA GLY A 309 6.42 -8.70 6.82
C GLY A 309 5.29 -8.18 5.93
N ALA A 310 5.13 -6.86 5.86
CA ALA A 310 4.12 -6.21 5.00
C ALA A 310 4.33 -6.48 3.51
N GLY A 311 5.56 -6.83 3.09
CA GLY A 311 5.84 -7.19 1.69
C GLY A 311 5.11 -8.44 1.22
N ARG A 312 4.85 -9.42 2.11
CA ARG A 312 4.02 -10.60 1.76
C ARG A 312 2.60 -10.23 1.37
N VAL A 313 2.02 -9.24 2.05
CA VAL A 313 0.66 -8.76 1.74
C VAL A 313 0.60 -8.24 0.31
N LEU A 314 1.62 -7.49 -0.12
CA LEU A 314 1.73 -6.98 -1.49
C LEU A 314 1.87 -8.11 -2.52
N LEU A 315 2.70 -9.12 -2.25
CA LEU A 315 2.86 -10.28 -3.13
C LEU A 315 1.56 -11.10 -3.24
N GLU A 316 0.88 -11.32 -2.12
CA GLU A 316 -0.42 -12.01 -2.11
C GLU A 316 -1.48 -11.22 -2.87
N HIS A 317 -1.49 -9.89 -2.73
CA HIS A 317 -2.39 -9.02 -3.49
C HIS A 317 -2.12 -9.09 -5.00
N ASP A 318 -0.85 -8.98 -5.43
CA ASP A 318 -0.50 -9.15 -6.85
C ASP A 318 -0.89 -10.54 -7.37
N ALA A 319 -0.68 -11.60 -6.58
CA ALA A 319 -1.08 -12.96 -6.95
C ALA A 319 -2.59 -13.10 -7.15
N ARG A 320 -3.41 -12.49 -6.29
CA ARG A 320 -4.88 -12.46 -6.42
C ARG A 320 -5.35 -11.74 -7.69
N ARG A 321 -4.57 -10.75 -8.12
CA ARG A 321 -4.88 -9.93 -9.32
C ARG A 321 -4.38 -10.52 -10.63
N ARG A 322 -3.61 -11.61 -10.60
CA ARG A 322 -3.13 -12.28 -11.81
C ARG A 322 -4.31 -12.74 -12.67
N GLY A 323 -4.31 -12.30 -13.93
CA GLY A 323 -5.37 -12.60 -14.88
C GLY A 323 -6.63 -11.75 -14.76
N GLN A 324 -6.69 -10.83 -13.79
CA GLN A 324 -7.71 -9.77 -13.76
C GLN A 324 -7.17 -8.57 -14.54
N VAL A 325 -7.63 -8.39 -15.76
CA VAL A 325 -7.14 -7.29 -16.61
C VAL A 325 -8.29 -6.42 -17.02
N ALA A 326 -8.14 -5.11 -16.79
CA ALA A 326 -9.18 -4.14 -17.12
C ALA A 326 -9.17 -3.73 -18.58
N ASP A 327 -7.99 -3.51 -19.17
CA ASP A 327 -7.81 -3.12 -20.56
C ASP A 327 -6.45 -3.60 -21.08
N LEU A 328 -6.47 -4.48 -22.07
CA LEU A 328 -5.29 -4.94 -22.78
C LEU A 328 -5.14 -4.32 -24.16
N ALA A 329 -6.05 -3.44 -24.58
CA ALA A 329 -6.11 -2.95 -25.95
C ALA A 329 -4.96 -1.98 -26.32
N GLY A 330 -4.19 -1.53 -25.31
CA GLY A 330 -3.02 -0.67 -25.49
C GLY A 330 -1.77 -1.22 -24.81
N PRO A 331 -0.60 -0.55 -24.94
CA PRO A 331 0.57 -0.89 -24.15
C PRO A 331 0.25 -0.84 -22.66
N VAL A 332 0.49 -1.95 -21.95
CA VAL A 332 0.06 -2.14 -20.56
C VAL A 332 1.11 -1.56 -19.60
N GLU A 333 0.67 -0.78 -18.63
CA GLU A 333 1.54 -0.27 -17.57
C GLU A 333 1.88 -1.39 -16.57
N PHE A 334 3.18 -1.68 -16.43
CA PHE A 334 3.69 -2.67 -15.50
C PHE A 334 4.57 -2.09 -14.39
N ALA A 335 5.08 -0.88 -14.54
CA ALA A 335 5.93 -0.28 -13.52
C ALA A 335 5.67 1.21 -13.35
N ARG A 336 5.70 1.65 -12.08
CA ARG A 336 5.83 3.06 -11.69
C ARG A 336 6.98 3.20 -10.72
N MET A 337 7.83 4.20 -10.95
CA MET A 337 8.99 4.43 -10.10
C MET A 337 9.33 5.91 -10.03
N GLN A 338 9.95 6.32 -8.95
CA GLN A 338 10.49 7.66 -8.79
C GLN A 338 11.99 7.64 -9.07
N VAL A 339 12.49 8.64 -9.77
CA VAL A 339 13.93 8.84 -9.98
C VAL A 339 14.58 9.23 -8.66
N LEU A 340 15.46 8.39 -8.16
CA LEU A 340 16.12 8.54 -6.87
C LEU A 340 17.43 9.36 -7.00
N PRO A 341 17.89 10.05 -5.93
CA PRO A 341 19.16 10.79 -5.95
C PRO A 341 20.35 9.93 -6.42
N GLY A 342 20.42 8.65 -6.03
CA GLY A 342 21.48 7.73 -6.45
C GLY A 342 21.41 7.25 -7.92
N TRP A 343 20.42 7.74 -8.68
CA TRP A 343 20.30 7.45 -10.11
C TRP A 343 20.85 8.56 -10.99
N ILE A 344 21.28 9.67 -10.39
CA ILE A 344 21.68 10.89 -11.10
C ILE A 344 23.19 10.88 -11.29
N ASP A 345 23.61 11.24 -12.50
CA ASP A 345 25.02 11.43 -12.86
C ASP A 345 25.51 12.86 -12.53
N TYR A 346 26.76 13.14 -12.87
CA TYR A 346 27.40 14.43 -12.63
C TYR A 346 26.78 15.60 -13.45
N ASN A 347 25.97 15.29 -14.50
CA ASN A 347 25.28 16.30 -15.29
C ASN A 347 23.91 16.69 -14.67
N GLY A 348 23.51 16.05 -13.58
CA GLY A 348 22.23 16.31 -12.90
C GLY A 348 21.03 15.63 -13.53
N HIS A 349 21.24 14.64 -14.38
CA HIS A 349 20.21 13.84 -15.03
C HIS A 349 20.35 12.35 -14.72
N MET A 350 19.28 11.59 -14.91
CA MET A 350 19.29 10.14 -14.70
C MET A 350 20.32 9.50 -15.63
N THR A 351 21.26 8.73 -15.05
CA THR A 351 22.32 8.07 -15.79
C THR A 351 21.77 7.02 -16.76
N GLU A 352 22.44 6.82 -17.90
CA GLU A 352 22.01 5.94 -18.99
C GLU A 352 21.65 4.51 -18.54
N SER A 353 22.43 3.93 -17.63
CA SER A 353 22.21 2.58 -17.12
C SER A 353 20.88 2.45 -16.36
N ARG A 354 20.36 3.54 -15.79
CA ARG A 354 19.11 3.54 -15.03
C ARG A 354 17.87 3.50 -15.92
N TYR A 355 17.97 3.91 -17.19
CA TYR A 355 16.88 3.70 -18.14
C TYR A 355 16.72 2.22 -18.50
N LEU A 356 17.83 1.47 -18.68
CA LEU A 356 17.77 0.03 -18.84
C LEU A 356 17.23 -0.63 -17.57
N PHE A 357 17.69 -0.21 -16.40
CA PHE A 357 17.17 -0.71 -15.12
C PHE A 357 15.66 -0.51 -15.01
N ALA A 358 15.16 0.71 -15.30
CA ALA A 358 13.73 1.01 -15.26
C ALA A 358 12.93 0.15 -16.26
N GLY A 359 13.47 -0.09 -17.45
CA GLY A 359 12.89 -1.04 -18.41
C GLY A 359 12.88 -2.47 -17.90
N SER A 360 13.95 -2.92 -17.23
CA SER A 360 14.02 -4.25 -16.62
C SER A 360 12.98 -4.44 -15.51
N GLU A 361 12.74 -3.42 -14.68
CA GLU A 361 11.68 -3.47 -13.66
C GLU A 361 10.29 -3.68 -14.29
N ALA A 362 10.00 -3.01 -15.42
CA ALA A 362 8.75 -3.22 -16.14
C ALA A 362 8.67 -4.62 -16.78
N CYS A 363 9.77 -5.14 -17.29
CA CYS A 363 9.88 -6.49 -17.80
C CYS A 363 9.66 -7.54 -16.69
N ASP A 364 10.32 -7.37 -15.55
CA ASP A 364 10.20 -8.29 -14.41
C ASP A 364 8.76 -8.31 -13.86
N ALA A 365 8.11 -7.16 -13.81
CA ALA A 365 6.71 -7.07 -13.43
C ALA A 365 5.80 -7.80 -14.44
N PHE A 366 6.05 -7.65 -15.75
CA PHE A 366 5.39 -8.43 -16.79
C PHE A 366 5.62 -9.94 -16.61
N LEU A 367 6.86 -10.37 -16.35
CA LEU A 367 7.17 -11.78 -16.13
C LEU A 367 6.43 -12.35 -14.92
N ARG A 368 6.40 -11.63 -13.81
CA ARG A 368 5.60 -12.02 -12.64
C ARG A 368 4.12 -12.09 -12.95
N TRP A 369 3.59 -11.17 -13.76
CA TRP A 369 2.19 -11.14 -14.14
C TRP A 369 1.79 -12.35 -15.03
N ILE A 370 2.65 -12.78 -15.96
CA ILE A 370 2.40 -14.01 -16.75
C ILE A 370 2.60 -15.29 -15.92
N GLY A 371 3.14 -15.19 -14.70
CA GLY A 371 3.38 -16.31 -13.78
C GLY A 371 4.80 -16.86 -13.76
N ALA A 372 5.75 -16.21 -14.44
CA ALA A 372 7.17 -16.51 -14.34
C ALA A 372 7.79 -15.78 -13.11
N ASP A 373 7.24 -16.04 -11.92
CA ASP A 373 7.62 -15.45 -10.66
C ASP A 373 8.71 -16.23 -9.92
N LEU A 374 9.01 -15.83 -8.68
CA LEU A 374 10.01 -16.49 -7.85
C LEU A 374 9.72 -18.00 -7.63
N ALA A 375 8.46 -18.40 -7.47
CA ALA A 375 8.09 -19.80 -7.32
C ALA A 375 8.40 -20.57 -8.63
N TYR A 376 8.15 -19.94 -9.76
CA TYR A 376 8.51 -20.48 -11.07
C TYR A 376 10.03 -20.64 -11.23
N VAL A 377 10.80 -19.61 -10.88
CA VAL A 377 12.27 -19.65 -10.89
C VAL A 377 12.79 -20.75 -9.97
N THR A 378 12.21 -20.91 -8.79
CA THR A 378 12.58 -21.99 -7.84
C THR A 378 12.29 -23.38 -8.42
N SER A 379 11.34 -23.52 -9.35
CA SER A 379 11.05 -24.79 -10.03
C SER A 379 12.10 -25.18 -11.10
N GLY A 380 13.10 -24.32 -11.35
CA GLY A 380 14.21 -24.58 -12.26
C GLY A 380 14.08 -23.97 -13.65
N PHE A 381 13.09 -23.11 -13.89
CA PHE A 381 12.87 -22.44 -15.18
C PHE A 381 12.87 -20.92 -15.03
N SER A 382 13.24 -20.20 -16.09
CA SER A 382 13.24 -18.73 -16.10
C SER A 382 13.17 -18.19 -17.52
N TYR A 383 12.94 -16.88 -17.65
CA TYR A 383 13.21 -16.12 -18.86
C TYR A 383 14.50 -15.32 -18.69
N TYR A 384 15.42 -15.46 -19.62
CA TYR A 384 16.67 -14.68 -19.65
C TYR A 384 16.59 -13.61 -20.72
N SER A 385 17.07 -12.41 -20.41
CA SER A 385 17.27 -11.37 -21.41
C SER A 385 18.43 -11.77 -22.33
N ALA A 386 18.12 -12.04 -23.58
CA ALA A 386 19.13 -12.41 -24.59
C ALA A 386 19.72 -11.18 -25.30
N GLU A 387 18.90 -10.13 -25.48
CA GLU A 387 19.28 -8.90 -26.18
C GLU A 387 18.44 -7.73 -25.69
N ASN A 388 19.07 -6.56 -25.55
CA ASN A 388 18.42 -5.30 -25.19
C ASN A 388 18.88 -4.19 -26.14
N HIS A 389 17.95 -3.38 -26.64
CA HIS A 389 18.22 -2.17 -27.36
C HIS A 389 17.57 -0.99 -26.66
N VAL A 390 18.38 -0.07 -26.16
CA VAL A 390 17.92 1.12 -25.41
C VAL A 390 18.06 2.35 -26.29
N ARG A 391 17.01 3.18 -26.32
CA ARG A 391 17.06 4.52 -26.94
C ARG A 391 16.76 5.55 -25.86
N HIS A 392 17.62 6.55 -25.75
CA HIS A 392 17.42 7.71 -24.89
C HIS A 392 16.79 8.82 -25.73
N LEU A 393 15.63 9.30 -25.35
CA LEU A 393 14.79 10.26 -26.09
C LEU A 393 14.56 11.55 -25.31
N GLY A 394 14.74 11.51 -23.99
CA GLY A 394 14.58 12.64 -23.10
C GLY A 394 15.29 12.43 -21.78
N GLU A 395 15.35 13.47 -20.99
CA GLU A 395 16.03 13.48 -19.69
C GLU A 395 15.02 13.29 -18.54
N ALA A 396 15.49 12.68 -17.45
CA ALA A 396 14.75 12.59 -16.19
C ALA A 396 15.64 13.08 -15.04
N LYS A 397 15.02 13.72 -14.03
CA LYS A 397 15.68 14.36 -12.88
C LYS A 397 15.21 13.74 -11.57
N VAL A 398 15.94 14.02 -10.48
CA VAL A 398 15.52 13.61 -9.15
C VAL A 398 14.07 14.00 -8.88
N GLY A 399 13.29 13.05 -8.38
CA GLY A 399 11.89 13.26 -8.03
C GLY A 399 10.91 13.08 -9.18
N ASP A 400 11.36 12.99 -10.43
CA ASP A 400 10.49 12.67 -11.57
C ASP A 400 9.86 11.28 -11.39
N HIS A 401 8.62 11.14 -11.84
CA HIS A 401 7.92 9.86 -11.87
C HIS A 401 7.97 9.25 -13.26
N LEU A 402 8.47 8.03 -13.34
CA LEU A 402 8.52 7.25 -14.56
C LEU A 402 7.45 6.17 -14.56
N THR A 403 6.76 6.03 -15.70
CA THR A 403 5.83 4.93 -15.97
C THR A 403 6.44 4.02 -17.03
N GLY A 404 6.49 2.71 -16.77
CA GLY A 404 6.94 1.69 -17.72
C GLY A 404 5.75 0.96 -18.34
N THR A 405 5.52 1.12 -19.65
CA THR A 405 4.49 0.39 -20.39
C THR A 405 5.10 -0.66 -21.31
N VAL A 406 4.45 -1.81 -21.42
CA VAL A 406 4.94 -2.95 -22.19
C VAL A 406 3.99 -3.28 -23.35
N GLN A 407 4.54 -3.44 -24.55
CA GLN A 407 3.85 -3.99 -25.71
C GLN A 407 4.55 -5.30 -26.13
N VAL A 408 3.80 -6.39 -26.27
CA VAL A 408 4.31 -7.63 -26.86
C VAL A 408 4.36 -7.45 -28.37
N ILE A 409 5.55 -7.56 -28.95
CA ILE A 409 5.77 -7.44 -30.41
C ILE A 409 5.64 -8.78 -31.10
N SER A 410 6.25 -9.82 -30.52
CA SER A 410 6.12 -11.19 -31.02
C SER A 410 6.45 -12.19 -29.93
N HIS A 411 5.96 -13.40 -30.09
CA HIS A 411 6.31 -14.53 -29.20
C HIS A 411 6.25 -15.85 -29.96
N ASP A 412 6.94 -16.84 -29.44
CA ASP A 412 6.81 -18.26 -29.80
C ASP A 412 6.89 -19.12 -28.52
N GLU A 413 7.06 -20.41 -28.64
CA GLU A 413 7.14 -21.33 -27.50
C GLU A 413 8.32 -21.08 -26.53
N LYS A 414 9.35 -20.34 -26.98
CA LYS A 414 10.61 -20.11 -26.23
C LYS A 414 10.96 -18.64 -26.07
N ARG A 415 10.44 -17.77 -26.93
CA ARG A 415 10.88 -16.37 -27.02
C ARG A 415 9.72 -15.42 -26.84
N ILE A 416 10.02 -14.28 -26.21
CA ILE A 416 9.10 -13.14 -26.14
C ILE A 416 9.89 -11.89 -26.50
N ARG A 417 9.40 -11.12 -27.48
CA ARG A 417 9.95 -9.82 -27.84
C ARG A 417 9.03 -8.73 -27.30
N LEU A 418 9.57 -7.91 -26.41
CA LEU A 418 8.88 -6.82 -25.77
C LEU A 418 9.39 -5.48 -26.28
N PHE A 419 8.50 -4.51 -26.33
CA PHE A 419 8.84 -3.12 -26.49
C PHE A 419 8.32 -2.34 -25.27
N ILE A 420 9.23 -1.75 -24.52
CA ILE A 420 8.97 -1.06 -23.27
C ILE A 420 9.18 0.43 -23.50
N ARG A 421 8.18 1.23 -23.14
CA ARG A 421 8.28 2.70 -23.16
C ARG A 421 8.38 3.21 -21.74
N LEU A 422 9.35 4.08 -21.49
CA LEU A 422 9.47 4.82 -20.25
C LEU A 422 8.94 6.23 -20.47
N LEU A 423 7.90 6.57 -19.74
CA LEU A 423 7.17 7.82 -19.85
C LEU A 423 7.39 8.66 -18.59
N ARG A 424 7.67 9.96 -18.77
CA ARG A 424 7.63 10.98 -17.72
C ARG A 424 6.51 11.94 -18.03
N ASP A 425 5.52 12.03 -17.15
CA ASP A 425 4.32 12.89 -17.37
C ASP A 425 3.65 12.67 -18.74
N GLY A 426 3.61 11.42 -19.20
CA GLY A 426 3.06 11.04 -20.49
C GLY A 426 4.00 11.23 -21.69
N ALA A 427 5.14 11.91 -21.53
CA ALA A 427 6.15 12.07 -22.59
C ALA A 427 7.17 10.93 -22.55
N GLU A 428 7.47 10.36 -23.71
CA GLU A 428 8.44 9.27 -23.86
C GLU A 428 9.87 9.80 -23.64
N VAL A 429 10.57 9.26 -22.63
CA VAL A 429 11.96 9.63 -22.31
C VAL A 429 12.96 8.54 -22.69
N ALA A 430 12.52 7.29 -22.80
CA ALA A 430 13.35 6.20 -23.33
C ALA A 430 12.49 5.05 -23.83
N THR A 431 13.08 4.20 -24.67
CA THR A 431 12.51 2.90 -25.05
C THR A 431 13.53 1.79 -24.81
N VAL A 432 13.05 0.62 -24.40
CA VAL A 432 13.83 -0.60 -24.25
C VAL A 432 13.15 -1.69 -25.06
N GLU A 433 13.76 -2.11 -26.16
CA GLU A 433 13.34 -3.29 -26.89
C GLU A 433 14.12 -4.49 -26.33
N GLN A 434 13.42 -5.56 -25.98
CA GLN A 434 14.01 -6.69 -25.26
C GLN A 434 13.57 -8.02 -25.84
N MET A 435 14.57 -8.91 -26.07
CA MET A 435 14.34 -10.30 -26.42
C MET A 435 14.53 -11.18 -25.19
N LEU A 436 13.52 -11.88 -24.79
CA LEU A 436 13.51 -12.85 -23.70
C LEU A 436 13.56 -14.27 -24.25
N LEU A 437 14.34 -15.14 -23.59
CA LEU A 437 14.49 -16.54 -23.93
C LEU A 437 14.15 -17.42 -22.73
N HIS A 438 13.17 -18.30 -22.88
CA HIS A 438 12.80 -19.27 -21.84
C HIS A 438 13.85 -20.37 -21.74
N VAL A 439 14.32 -20.65 -20.53
CA VAL A 439 15.43 -21.56 -20.26
C VAL A 439 15.12 -22.56 -19.15
N ASP A 440 15.63 -23.78 -19.32
CA ASP A 440 15.84 -24.76 -18.26
C ASP A 440 17.19 -24.42 -17.60
N MET A 441 17.14 -23.93 -16.35
CA MET A 441 18.33 -23.44 -15.65
C MET A 441 19.29 -24.57 -15.28
N ALA A 442 18.79 -25.78 -15.03
CA ALA A 442 19.62 -26.93 -14.71
C ALA A 442 20.45 -27.39 -15.92
N ARG A 443 19.86 -27.29 -17.11
CA ARG A 443 20.51 -27.68 -18.38
C ARG A 443 21.26 -26.53 -19.05
N GLY A 444 20.98 -25.28 -18.66
CA GLY A 444 21.52 -24.08 -19.31
C GLY A 444 21.09 -23.95 -20.77
N LYS A 445 19.91 -24.43 -21.14
CA LYS A 445 19.43 -24.46 -22.52
C LYS A 445 18.01 -23.89 -22.65
N ALA A 446 17.77 -23.26 -23.80
CA ALA A 446 16.43 -22.80 -24.17
C ALA A 446 15.48 -23.99 -24.34
N CYS A 447 14.27 -23.87 -23.78
CA CYS A 447 13.22 -24.86 -23.89
C CYS A 447 11.85 -24.17 -24.04
N ALA A 448 10.82 -24.92 -24.44
CA ALA A 448 9.48 -24.39 -24.49
C ALA A 448 8.95 -24.05 -23.08
N ALA A 449 8.25 -22.93 -22.95
CA ALA A 449 7.57 -22.56 -21.72
C ALA A 449 6.31 -23.42 -21.51
N PRO A 450 5.84 -23.62 -20.26
CA PRO A 450 4.58 -24.30 -19.99
C PRO A 450 3.38 -23.59 -20.62
N GLN A 451 2.36 -24.37 -21.02
CA GLN A 451 1.19 -23.87 -21.73
C GLN A 451 0.49 -22.72 -20.99
N VAL A 452 0.40 -22.79 -19.66
CA VAL A 452 -0.22 -21.73 -18.84
C VAL A 452 0.49 -20.37 -18.96
N ILE A 453 1.80 -20.37 -19.16
CA ILE A 453 2.59 -19.15 -19.40
C ILE A 453 2.34 -18.69 -20.85
N LEU A 454 2.40 -19.61 -21.81
CA LEU A 454 2.18 -19.32 -23.23
C LEU A 454 0.79 -18.73 -23.46
N ASP A 455 -0.25 -19.26 -22.81
CA ASP A 455 -1.63 -18.76 -22.93
C ASP A 455 -1.75 -17.30 -22.46
N ARG A 456 -1.09 -16.93 -21.35
CA ARG A 456 -1.08 -15.56 -20.85
C ARG A 456 -0.33 -14.59 -21.75
N VAL A 457 0.81 -15.03 -22.29
CA VAL A 457 1.55 -14.23 -23.28
C VAL A 457 0.72 -14.06 -24.55
N ALA A 458 0.09 -15.13 -25.05
CA ALA A 458 -0.74 -15.12 -26.23
C ALA A 458 -1.98 -14.22 -26.08
N ALA A 459 -2.59 -14.19 -24.90
CA ALA A 459 -3.73 -13.30 -24.61
C ALA A 459 -3.32 -11.82 -24.77
N LEU A 460 -2.18 -11.42 -24.19
CA LEU A 460 -1.68 -10.06 -24.33
C LEU A 460 -1.22 -9.77 -25.77
N ALA A 461 -0.53 -10.69 -26.42
CA ALA A 461 -0.09 -10.55 -27.80
C ALA A 461 -1.27 -10.40 -28.77
N THR A 462 -2.36 -11.15 -28.55
CA THR A 462 -3.60 -11.04 -29.33
C THR A 462 -4.24 -9.66 -29.16
N ALA A 463 -4.31 -9.16 -27.94
CA ALA A 463 -4.82 -7.82 -27.68
C ALA A 463 -3.96 -6.72 -28.33
N HIS A 464 -2.64 -6.94 -28.41
CA HIS A 464 -1.70 -6.01 -29.04
C HIS A 464 -1.58 -6.15 -30.56
N ALA A 465 -2.18 -7.19 -31.17
CA ALA A 465 -2.01 -7.48 -32.61
C ALA A 465 -2.49 -6.34 -33.52
N GLY A 466 -3.46 -5.54 -33.05
CA GLY A 466 -3.97 -4.37 -33.78
C GLY A 466 -3.17 -3.09 -33.55
N LEU A 467 -2.21 -3.08 -32.65
CA LEU A 467 -1.41 -1.91 -32.36
C LEU A 467 -0.36 -1.67 -33.45
N PRO A 468 -0.04 -0.39 -33.77
CA PRO A 468 1.05 -0.11 -34.68
C PRO A 468 2.38 -0.61 -34.08
N LEU A 469 3.29 -1.01 -34.96
CA LEU A 469 4.66 -1.32 -34.55
C LEU A 469 5.27 -0.03 -33.93
N PRO A 470 5.83 -0.09 -32.71
CA PRO A 470 6.38 1.09 -32.06
C PRO A 470 7.50 1.73 -32.88
N GLU A 471 7.56 3.06 -32.86
CA GLU A 471 8.65 3.79 -33.51
C GLU A 471 10.00 3.36 -32.93
N GLY A 472 10.90 2.93 -33.78
CA GLY A 472 12.23 2.45 -33.41
C GLY A 472 12.33 0.97 -33.05
N ALA A 473 11.25 0.21 -33.14
CA ALA A 473 11.32 -1.24 -33.02
C ALA A 473 12.14 -1.86 -34.17
N GLY A 474 13.07 -2.76 -33.82
CA GLY A 474 13.96 -3.42 -34.77
C GLY A 474 15.10 -2.56 -35.31
N ARG A 475 15.37 -1.40 -34.73
CA ARG A 475 16.54 -0.57 -35.12
C ARG A 475 17.84 -1.14 -34.59
N GLY A 476 18.86 -1.15 -35.44
CA GLY A 476 20.25 -1.39 -35.02
C GLY A 476 20.98 -0.10 -34.65
N ILE A 477 22.08 -0.22 -33.91
CA ILE A 477 22.94 0.91 -33.52
C ILE A 477 23.62 1.49 -34.79
N GLY A 478 23.60 2.82 -34.94
CA GLY A 478 24.37 3.52 -35.95
C GLY A 478 23.80 3.51 -37.37
N THR A 479 22.67 2.88 -37.59
CA THR A 479 22.01 2.94 -38.93
C THR A 479 21.06 4.11 -39.02
N LYS A 480 21.30 5.03 -39.96
CA LYS A 480 20.22 5.93 -40.41
C LYS A 480 19.12 5.10 -41.05
N PRO A 481 17.84 5.48 -40.90
CA PRO A 481 16.75 4.79 -41.55
C PRO A 481 16.93 4.80 -43.08
#